data_246798c74a4bc1ef9636623ba7ce66ce
#
_entry.id   246798c74a4bc1ef9636623ba7ce66ce
#
_cell.length_a   1.000
_cell.length_b   1.000
_cell.length_c   1.000
_cell.angle_alpha   90.00
_cell.angle_beta   90.00
_cell.angle_gamma   90.00
#
_symmetry.space_group_name_H-M   'P 1'
#
loop_
_entity.id
_entity.type
_entity.pdbx_description
1 polymer ?
#
loop_
_entity_poly.entity_id
_entity_poly.type
_entity_poly.pdbx_seq_one_letter_code
_entity_poly.pdbx_strand_id
1 'polypeptide(L)'
;MTDYIDPADGTVWVVSSGSYSDYRVHCAAPSERAAKEIAAAMNADHARGDYMVESLPVIDRAERVTIYGNEAVITDDATVTDEGARDRKEWNVNPLYPERLRPVTVRWVRAPIYHQAGRLEVYGTDRELVGTTFSTMKARLVGDPELRQRREFTR
;
A
#
# COMPACT_ATOMS: atom_id res chain seq x y z
N MET A 1 31.30 14.62 -12.10
CA MET A 1 30.84 13.36 -12.72
C MET A 1 29.93 12.72 -11.69
N THR A 2 28.63 12.80 -11.88
CA THR A 2 27.67 12.20 -10.94
C THR A 2 27.61 10.73 -11.28
N ASP A 3 28.13 9.87 -10.41
CA ASP A 3 27.98 8.44 -10.57
C ASP A 3 26.49 8.11 -10.59
N TYR A 4 26.03 7.62 -11.71
CA TYR A 4 24.67 7.13 -11.86
C TYR A 4 24.49 5.91 -10.96
N ILE A 5 23.53 6.01 -10.02
CA ILE A 5 23.16 4.88 -9.17
C ILE A 5 22.31 3.96 -10.03
N ASP A 6 22.88 2.86 -10.48
CA ASP A 6 22.13 1.76 -11.11
C ASP A 6 21.75 0.76 -10.01
N PRO A 7 20.52 0.78 -9.52
CA PRO A 7 20.10 -0.14 -8.47
C PRO A 7 19.95 -1.54 -9.09
N ALA A 8 20.77 -2.45 -8.66
CA ALA A 8 20.86 -3.83 -9.18
C ALA A 8 19.54 -4.63 -9.09
N ASP A 9 18.57 -4.15 -8.33
CA ASP A 9 17.27 -4.81 -8.08
C ASP A 9 16.02 -3.92 -8.38
N GLY A 10 16.23 -2.79 -9.04
CA GLY A 10 15.16 -1.84 -9.30
C GLY A 10 14.65 -1.10 -8.06
N THR A 11 15.44 -1.08 -6.97
CA THR A 11 15.13 -0.39 -5.71
C THR A 11 16.18 0.66 -5.41
N VAL A 12 15.74 1.87 -5.07
CA VAL A 12 16.60 2.92 -4.52
C VAL A 12 16.30 3.08 -3.03
N TRP A 13 17.34 3.24 -2.24
CA TRP A 13 17.24 3.52 -0.82
C TRP A 13 17.35 5.02 -0.58
N VAL A 14 16.44 5.57 0.22
CA VAL A 14 16.42 7.00 0.53
C VAL A 14 16.50 7.22 2.04
N VAL A 15 17.14 8.32 2.41
CA VAL A 15 17.09 8.84 3.78
C VAL A 15 16.07 9.97 3.80
N SER A 16 15.06 9.82 4.64
CA SER A 16 13.95 10.76 4.78
C SER A 16 13.78 11.21 6.23
N SER A 17 13.05 12.27 6.45
CA SER A 17 12.62 12.71 7.78
C SER A 17 11.23 13.32 7.74
N GLY A 18 10.60 13.42 8.94
CA GLY A 18 9.28 14.01 9.11
C GLY A 18 8.14 13.10 8.71
N SER A 19 6.92 13.64 8.79
CA SER A 19 5.69 12.93 8.43
C SER A 19 4.68 13.90 7.82
N TYR A 20 3.80 13.40 6.97
CA TYR A 20 2.77 14.20 6.31
C TYR A 20 3.33 15.45 5.58
N SER A 21 2.94 16.65 5.99
CA SER A 21 3.36 17.91 5.38
C SER A 21 4.84 18.24 5.55
N ASP A 22 5.50 17.61 6.53
CA ASP A 22 6.90 17.86 6.86
C ASP A 22 7.84 16.78 6.32
N TYR A 23 7.29 15.79 5.60
CA TYR A 23 8.07 14.73 4.97
C TYR A 23 9.05 15.30 3.95
N ARG A 24 10.33 14.90 4.07
CA ARG A 24 11.42 15.31 3.17
C ARG A 24 12.36 14.15 2.88
N VAL A 25 12.69 13.98 1.61
CA VAL A 25 13.80 13.12 1.18
C VAL A 25 15.07 13.95 1.16
N HIS A 26 16.12 13.50 1.86
CA HIS A 26 17.41 14.20 1.97
C HIS A 26 18.43 13.71 0.97
N CYS A 27 18.48 12.40 0.77
CA CYS A 27 19.37 11.80 -0.23
C CYS A 27 18.88 10.42 -0.67
N ALA A 28 19.42 9.95 -1.78
CA ALA A 28 19.31 8.57 -2.23
C ALA A 28 20.67 7.87 -2.04
N ALA A 29 20.65 6.59 -1.73
CA ALA A 29 21.82 5.77 -1.49
C ALA A 29 21.79 4.50 -2.37
N PRO A 30 22.96 3.97 -2.76
CA PRO A 30 23.06 2.81 -3.65
C PRO A 30 22.69 1.49 -2.96
N SER A 31 22.57 1.47 -1.63
CA SER A 31 22.21 0.28 -0.87
C SER A 31 21.59 0.64 0.47
N GLU A 32 20.85 -0.30 1.04
CA GLU A 32 20.26 -0.18 2.38
C GLU A 32 21.33 0.14 3.43
N ARG A 33 22.48 -0.53 3.35
CA ARG A 33 23.60 -0.31 4.27
C ARG A 33 24.07 1.13 4.22
N ALA A 34 24.34 1.66 3.02
CA ALA A 34 24.77 3.04 2.85
C ALA A 34 23.72 4.03 3.37
N ALA A 35 22.43 3.79 3.09
CA ALA A 35 21.35 4.62 3.61
C ALA A 35 21.30 4.61 5.15
N LYS A 36 21.46 3.45 5.79
CA LYS A 36 21.51 3.32 7.26
C LYS A 36 22.71 4.03 7.87
N GLU A 37 23.89 3.94 7.26
CA GLU A 37 25.09 4.64 7.71
C GLU A 37 24.88 6.18 7.63
N ILE A 38 24.31 6.68 6.54
CA ILE A 38 23.99 8.10 6.38
C ILE A 38 22.95 8.55 7.41
N ALA A 39 21.85 7.84 7.56
CA ALA A 39 20.80 8.17 8.53
C ALA A 39 21.34 8.16 9.97
N ALA A 40 22.20 7.21 10.31
CA ALA A 40 22.86 7.15 11.63
C ALA A 40 23.76 8.36 11.88
N ALA A 41 24.56 8.77 10.89
CA ALA A 41 25.39 9.97 10.99
C ALA A 41 24.57 11.24 11.16
N MET A 42 23.49 11.38 10.37
CA MET A 42 22.59 12.54 10.46
C MET A 42 21.84 12.57 11.79
N ASN A 43 21.42 11.43 12.33
CA ASN A 43 20.79 11.32 13.65
C ASN A 43 21.76 11.66 14.79
N ALA A 44 23.06 11.37 14.63
CA ALA A 44 24.06 11.71 15.64
C ALA A 44 24.29 13.23 15.75
N ASP A 45 24.16 13.95 14.63
CA ASP A 45 24.35 15.40 14.58
C ASP A 45 23.11 16.21 15.00
N HIS A 46 21.93 15.59 15.00
CA HIS A 46 20.66 16.27 15.27
C HIS A 46 20.02 15.79 16.58
N ALA A 47 19.73 16.72 17.47
CA ALA A 47 19.13 16.45 18.78
C ALA A 47 17.71 15.83 18.69
N ARG A 48 17.06 15.82 17.53
CA ARG A 48 15.74 15.25 17.29
C ARG A 48 15.74 13.94 16.48
N GLY A 49 16.88 13.51 15.99
CA GLY A 49 17.15 12.21 15.37
C GLY A 49 15.97 11.45 14.77
N ASP A 50 15.32 12.01 13.74
CA ASP A 50 14.14 11.42 13.10
C ASP A 50 14.38 11.01 11.63
N TYR A 51 15.67 10.86 11.27
CA TYR A 51 16.04 10.36 9.94
C TYR A 51 15.80 8.86 9.82
N MET A 52 15.01 8.49 8.81
CA MET A 52 14.59 7.13 8.52
C MET A 52 15.17 6.65 7.19
N VAL A 53 15.21 5.35 7.01
CA VAL A 53 15.60 4.71 5.74
C VAL A 53 14.37 4.05 5.14
N GLU A 54 14.12 4.37 3.88
CA GLU A 54 13.01 3.82 3.12
C GLU A 54 13.51 3.28 1.78
N SER A 55 12.83 2.25 1.27
CA SER A 55 13.06 1.74 -0.07
C SER A 55 11.98 2.25 -1.01
N LEU A 56 12.40 2.76 -2.16
CA LEU A 56 11.52 3.19 -3.22
C LEU A 56 11.81 2.40 -4.50
N PRO A 57 10.79 1.96 -5.24
CA PRO A 57 11.00 1.33 -6.53
C PRO A 57 11.56 2.34 -7.52
N VAL A 58 12.53 1.93 -8.33
CA VAL A 58 12.97 2.72 -9.48
C VAL A 58 11.93 2.57 -10.58
N ILE A 59 11.42 3.69 -11.05
CA ILE A 59 10.41 3.74 -12.07
C ILE A 59 10.97 4.47 -13.28
N ASP A 60 11.25 3.73 -14.35
CA ASP A 60 11.86 4.26 -15.57
C ASP A 60 10.95 5.26 -16.27
N ARG A 61 9.64 5.10 -16.13
CA ARG A 61 8.65 5.93 -16.80
C ARG A 61 7.41 6.13 -15.94
N ALA A 62 7.05 7.40 -15.75
CA ALA A 62 5.76 7.73 -15.16
C ALA A 62 4.63 7.49 -16.18
N GLU A 63 3.71 6.60 -15.85
CA GLU A 63 2.55 6.29 -16.68
C GLU A 63 1.29 6.10 -15.83
N ARG A 64 0.13 6.24 -16.46
CA ARG A 64 -1.14 5.99 -15.81
C ARG A 64 -1.51 4.52 -15.98
N VAL A 65 -1.59 3.82 -14.87
CA VAL A 65 -2.02 2.43 -14.80
C VAL A 65 -3.48 2.35 -14.37
N THR A 66 -4.18 1.33 -14.84
CA THR A 66 -5.52 1.04 -14.34
C THR A 66 -5.41 0.19 -13.08
N ILE A 67 -5.99 0.68 -12.01
CA ILE A 67 -6.22 -0.09 -10.79
C ILE A 67 -7.65 -0.62 -10.87
N TYR A 68 -7.76 -1.91 -11.02
CA TYR A 68 -9.05 -2.62 -10.96
C TYR A 68 -9.47 -2.74 -9.51
N GLY A 69 -10.75 -2.60 -9.23
CA GLY A 69 -11.26 -2.69 -7.87
C GLY A 69 -12.66 -3.29 -7.83
N ASN A 70 -12.91 -4.07 -6.78
CA ASN A 70 -14.24 -4.52 -6.41
C ASN A 70 -14.44 -4.26 -4.91
N GLU A 71 -15.63 -3.83 -4.56
CA GLU A 71 -16.01 -3.64 -3.16
C GLU A 71 -17.38 -4.22 -2.86
N ALA A 72 -17.59 -4.58 -1.61
CA ALA A 72 -18.90 -4.95 -1.09
C ALA A 72 -18.98 -4.61 0.41
N VAL A 73 -20.17 -4.27 0.87
CA VAL A 73 -20.51 -4.20 2.28
C VAL A 73 -21.16 -5.51 2.68
N ILE A 74 -20.66 -6.14 3.77
CA ILE A 74 -21.19 -7.41 4.28
C ILE A 74 -21.60 -7.18 5.73
N THR A 75 -22.86 -7.42 6.01
CA THR A 75 -23.47 -7.25 7.34
C THR A 75 -23.18 -8.46 8.24
N ASP A 76 -23.46 -8.33 9.53
CA ASP A 76 -23.23 -9.40 10.51
C ASP A 76 -24.10 -10.64 10.24
N ASP A 77 -25.27 -10.46 9.65
CA ASP A 77 -26.15 -11.55 9.19
C ASP A 77 -25.74 -12.13 7.82
N ALA A 78 -24.57 -11.78 7.32
CA ALA A 78 -24.01 -12.21 6.05
C ALA A 78 -24.72 -11.69 4.79
N THR A 79 -25.55 -10.67 4.91
CA THR A 79 -26.16 -10.01 3.74
C THR A 79 -25.13 -9.15 3.03
N VAL A 80 -25.01 -9.33 1.71
CA VAL A 80 -24.13 -8.52 0.86
C VAL A 80 -24.92 -7.36 0.27
N THR A 81 -24.41 -6.15 0.51
CA THR A 81 -24.99 -4.91 -0.01
C THR A 81 -23.91 -4.04 -0.65
N ASP A 82 -24.30 -3.06 -1.45
CA ASP A 82 -23.39 -2.09 -2.08
C ASP A 82 -22.19 -2.75 -2.80
N GLU A 83 -22.47 -3.83 -3.54
CA GLU A 83 -21.47 -4.52 -4.34
C GLU A 83 -21.25 -3.82 -5.67
N GLY A 84 -19.99 -3.56 -6.04
CA GLY A 84 -19.70 -2.91 -7.31
C GLY A 84 -18.22 -2.85 -7.67
N ALA A 85 -17.98 -2.59 -8.95
CA ALA A 85 -16.63 -2.32 -9.47
C ALA A 85 -16.23 -0.86 -9.15
N ARG A 86 -14.94 -0.67 -8.86
CA ARG A 86 -14.33 0.64 -8.53
C ARG A 86 -13.01 0.82 -9.27
N ASP A 87 -13.03 0.61 -10.57
CA ASP A 87 -11.84 0.81 -11.40
C ASP A 87 -11.47 2.30 -11.45
N ARG A 88 -10.16 2.59 -11.40
CA ARG A 88 -9.63 3.94 -11.48
C ARG A 88 -8.28 3.96 -12.17
N LYS A 89 -7.88 5.13 -12.65
CA LYS A 89 -6.54 5.34 -13.21
C LYS A 89 -5.68 6.13 -12.24
N GLU A 90 -4.54 5.57 -11.86
CA GLU A 90 -3.55 6.19 -10.99
C GLU A 90 -2.19 6.25 -11.68
N TRP A 91 -1.31 7.13 -11.19
CA TRP A 91 0.08 7.13 -11.62
C TRP A 91 0.84 5.98 -10.97
N ASN A 92 1.68 5.26 -11.74
CA ASN A 92 2.55 4.20 -11.21
C ASN A 92 3.62 4.73 -10.24
N VAL A 93 3.75 6.03 -10.11
CA VAL A 93 4.66 6.76 -9.20
C VAL A 93 3.94 7.32 -7.97
N ASN A 94 2.90 6.68 -7.46
CA ASN A 94 2.19 7.15 -6.28
C ASN A 94 2.87 6.64 -4.98
N PRO A 95 3.75 7.43 -4.33
CA PRO A 95 4.47 6.99 -3.14
C PRO A 95 3.58 6.84 -1.89
N LEU A 96 2.36 7.42 -1.90
CA LEU A 96 1.45 7.39 -0.76
C LEU A 96 0.71 6.05 -0.62
N TYR A 97 0.59 5.29 -1.70
CA TYR A 97 -0.18 4.04 -1.73
C TYR A 97 0.49 2.98 -2.60
N PRO A 98 1.72 2.55 -2.28
CA PRO A 98 2.47 1.58 -3.10
C PRO A 98 1.76 0.22 -3.19
N GLU A 99 0.93 -0.12 -2.20
CA GLU A 99 0.15 -1.36 -2.19
C GLU A 99 -0.88 -1.42 -3.33
N ARG A 100 -1.30 -0.28 -3.88
CA ARG A 100 -2.25 -0.23 -4.99
C ARG A 100 -1.63 -0.71 -6.30
N LEU A 101 -0.32 -0.65 -6.43
CA LEU A 101 0.42 -1.11 -7.61
C LEU A 101 0.74 -2.62 -7.56
N ARG A 102 0.37 -3.31 -6.50
CA ARG A 102 0.48 -4.76 -6.42
C ARG A 102 -0.51 -5.43 -7.39
N PRO A 103 -0.25 -6.68 -7.82
CA PRO A 103 -1.20 -7.43 -8.64
C PRO A 103 -2.59 -7.52 -8.01
N VAL A 104 -2.62 -7.75 -6.68
CA VAL A 104 -3.84 -7.75 -5.89
C VAL A 104 -3.56 -7.39 -4.43
N THR A 105 -4.48 -6.66 -3.83
CA THR A 105 -4.52 -6.36 -2.40
C THR A 105 -5.94 -6.55 -1.89
N VAL A 106 -6.07 -7.19 -0.74
CA VAL A 106 -7.35 -7.40 -0.04
C VAL A 106 -7.37 -6.57 1.21
N ARG A 107 -8.44 -5.81 1.42
CA ARG A 107 -8.67 -5.05 2.64
C ARG A 107 -10.07 -5.31 3.17
N TRP A 108 -10.15 -5.61 4.45
CA TRP A 108 -11.39 -5.71 5.20
C TRP A 108 -11.36 -4.71 6.33
N VAL A 109 -12.38 -3.89 6.43
CA VAL A 109 -12.52 -2.89 7.50
C VAL A 109 -13.92 -2.94 8.06
N ARG A 110 -14.00 -3.17 9.37
CA ARG A 110 -15.23 -3.06 10.12
C ARG A 110 -15.21 -1.73 10.88
N ALA A 111 -15.90 -0.74 10.35
CA ALA A 111 -15.96 0.58 10.95
C ALA A 111 -17.09 0.71 11.97
N PRO A 112 -16.87 1.37 13.12
CA PRO A 112 -17.91 1.61 14.12
C PRO A 112 -19.12 2.39 13.58
N ILE A 113 -18.91 3.19 12.54
CA ILE A 113 -19.96 3.99 11.88
C ILE A 113 -20.89 3.14 11.00
N TYR A 114 -20.47 1.94 10.60
CA TYR A 114 -21.32 0.97 9.90
C TYR A 114 -21.79 -0.07 10.92
N HIS A 115 -22.74 0.31 11.76
CA HIS A 115 -23.30 -0.59 12.76
C HIS A 115 -23.62 -1.95 12.12
N GLN A 116 -22.93 -3.01 12.60
CA GLN A 116 -23.14 -4.39 12.17
C GLN A 116 -22.74 -4.71 10.71
N ALA A 117 -21.77 -4.00 10.15
CA ALA A 117 -21.26 -4.28 8.81
C ALA A 117 -19.74 -4.03 8.69
N GLY A 118 -19.14 -4.65 7.69
CA GLY A 118 -17.77 -4.36 7.27
C GLY A 118 -17.70 -4.16 5.75
N ARG A 119 -16.64 -3.49 5.31
CA ARG A 119 -16.37 -3.27 3.89
C ARG A 119 -15.21 -4.15 3.45
N LEU A 120 -15.46 -4.97 2.43
CA LEU A 120 -14.45 -5.68 1.67
C LEU A 120 -14.05 -4.82 0.47
N GLU A 121 -12.75 -4.57 0.34
CA GLU A 121 -12.14 -3.93 -0.82
C GLU A 121 -11.07 -4.86 -1.38
N VAL A 122 -11.12 -5.17 -2.66
CA VAL A 122 -10.07 -5.91 -3.36
C VAL A 122 -9.67 -5.11 -4.57
N TYR A 123 -8.41 -4.76 -4.67
CA TYR A 123 -7.90 -3.90 -5.73
C TYR A 123 -6.48 -4.30 -6.15
N GLY A 124 -6.07 -3.91 -7.34
CA GLY A 124 -4.74 -4.19 -7.89
C GLY A 124 -4.64 -3.95 -9.38
N THR A 125 -3.48 -4.27 -9.94
CA THR A 125 -3.17 -4.07 -11.36
C THR A 125 -3.57 -5.25 -12.23
N ASP A 126 -3.86 -6.41 -11.64
CA ASP A 126 -4.30 -7.61 -12.35
C ASP A 126 -5.81 -7.80 -12.20
N ARG A 127 -6.54 -7.54 -13.29
CA ARG A 127 -8.01 -7.58 -13.32
C ARG A 127 -8.58 -8.94 -12.97
N GLU A 128 -8.00 -10.01 -13.51
CA GLU A 128 -8.49 -11.38 -13.30
C GLU A 128 -8.26 -11.81 -11.86
N LEU A 129 -7.06 -11.55 -11.35
CA LEU A 129 -6.71 -11.85 -9.97
C LEU A 129 -7.56 -11.06 -8.98
N VAL A 130 -7.84 -9.78 -9.24
CA VAL A 130 -8.76 -8.95 -8.43
C VAL A 130 -10.16 -9.56 -8.41
N GLY A 131 -10.71 -9.94 -9.56
CA GLY A 131 -12.04 -10.53 -9.66
C GLY A 131 -12.16 -11.87 -8.93
N THR A 132 -11.20 -12.76 -9.15
CA THR A 132 -11.16 -14.10 -8.52
C THR A 132 -10.97 -13.98 -7.00
N THR A 133 -10.05 -13.14 -6.56
CA THR A 133 -9.77 -12.91 -5.14
C THR A 133 -10.98 -12.29 -4.45
N PHE A 134 -11.65 -11.31 -5.07
CA PHE A 134 -12.85 -10.70 -4.53
C PHE A 134 -13.95 -11.74 -4.29
N SER A 135 -14.25 -12.56 -5.30
CA SER A 135 -15.28 -13.62 -5.22
C SER A 135 -14.96 -14.60 -4.09
N THR A 136 -13.70 -15.03 -3.99
CA THR A 136 -13.23 -15.95 -2.96
C THR A 136 -13.35 -15.35 -1.55
N MET A 137 -12.87 -14.10 -1.38
CA MET A 137 -12.91 -13.44 -0.06
C MET A 137 -14.32 -13.10 0.36
N LYS A 138 -15.19 -12.66 -0.57
CA LYS A 138 -16.61 -12.44 -0.32
C LYS A 138 -17.27 -13.72 0.19
N ALA A 139 -17.10 -14.85 -0.51
CA ALA A 139 -17.65 -16.15 -0.10
C ALA A 139 -17.15 -16.57 1.30
N ARG A 140 -15.87 -16.37 1.59
CA ARG A 140 -15.31 -16.66 2.92
C ARG A 140 -15.92 -15.78 4.01
N LEU A 141 -16.05 -14.48 3.79
CA LEU A 141 -16.66 -13.56 4.75
C LEU A 141 -18.15 -13.87 4.97
N VAL A 142 -18.87 -14.27 3.94
CA VAL A 142 -20.27 -14.72 4.08
C VAL A 142 -20.37 -16.01 4.89
N GLY A 143 -19.47 -16.98 4.65
CA GLY A 143 -19.49 -18.29 5.31
C GLY A 143 -18.86 -18.34 6.71
N ASP A 144 -18.03 -17.36 7.09
CA ASP A 144 -17.25 -17.37 8.33
C ASP A 144 -17.59 -16.16 9.22
N PRO A 145 -18.43 -16.37 10.27
CA PRO A 145 -18.78 -15.32 11.22
C PRO A 145 -17.59 -14.78 12.01
N GLU A 146 -16.60 -15.62 12.33
CA GLU A 146 -15.42 -15.19 13.12
C GLU A 146 -14.55 -14.27 12.26
N LEU A 147 -14.39 -14.58 10.98
CA LEU A 147 -13.64 -13.73 10.05
C LEU A 147 -14.33 -12.36 9.89
N ARG A 148 -15.67 -12.32 9.82
CA ARG A 148 -16.44 -11.07 9.76
C ARG A 148 -16.28 -10.18 10.98
N GLN A 149 -16.08 -10.77 12.15
CA GLN A 149 -15.93 -10.05 13.41
C GLN A 149 -14.53 -9.42 13.58
N ARG A 150 -13.56 -9.78 12.76
CA ARG A 150 -12.25 -9.13 12.79
C ARG A 150 -12.38 -7.65 12.44
N ARG A 151 -11.74 -6.80 13.26
CA ARG A 151 -11.82 -5.34 13.09
C ARG A 151 -11.23 -4.87 11.77
N GLU A 152 -10.09 -5.41 11.41
CA GLU A 152 -9.39 -5.09 10.17
C GLU A 152 -8.38 -6.19 9.78
N PHE A 153 -8.21 -6.42 8.49
CA PHE A 153 -7.03 -7.12 7.96
C PHE A 153 -6.71 -6.62 6.55
N THR A 154 -5.42 -6.69 6.18
CA THR A 154 -4.90 -6.42 4.84
C THR A 154 -3.99 -7.58 4.42
N ARG A 155 -4.09 -8.04 3.17
CA ARG A 155 -3.28 -9.10 2.58
C ARG A 155 -2.83 -8.73 1.17
#